data_c35d27e43a9f844ffae16482a87bfed6
#
_entry.id   c35d27e43a9f844ffae16482a87bfed6
#
_cell.length_a   1.000
_cell.length_b   1.000
_cell.length_c   1.000
_cell.angle_alpha   90.00
_cell.angle_beta   90.00
_cell.angle_gamma   90.00
#
_symmetry.space_group_name_H-M   'P 1'
#
loop_
_entity.id
_entity.type
_entity.pdbx_description
1 polymer ?
#
loop_
_entity_poly.entity_id
_entity_poly.type
_entity_poly.pdbx_seq_one_letter_code
_entity_poly.pdbx_strand_id
1 'polypeptide(L)'
;MRILYHHRTRGRDVEGVHIRGVVGALRALGHEVRVMSFPGADPEQEPVAGAARPQGRSRLGAAVSRMPGVLFEVLELGYNLVVLARMRRAFARFRPQLVYERYSLFLCATVWLARRRGIPVILEINDSALVERVRPLWLKSLARRMERWCLRRATGLVFISSWFRQQAEAAYGDLAPSVVSPNAADLARFDPARHDRERLRAERGVAGRVVCGYVGAFVHWHGVNGFVEAVAARLAEAPELVLVLVGDGRSLPEVRALVQARGLADRILLPGRVPHQEIPAWIACMDYAVLPDSNHYGSPVKLFEFMAMGVAMVAPDYAPVAEVVSDGETGWLFPRRQPQACVQRVLELAARPGERRRVGAAAREYIVRERQWRNNAEQLLGLLPEARR
;
A
#
# COMPACT_ATOMS: atom_id res chain seq x y z
N MET A 1 3.71 4.76 26.11
CA MET A 1 3.98 3.30 26.28
C MET A 1 5.21 2.88 25.49
N ARG A 2 5.83 1.74 25.85
CA ARG A 2 6.86 1.09 25.04
C ARG A 2 6.20 0.07 24.12
N ILE A 3 6.30 0.30 22.80
CA ILE A 3 5.68 -0.51 21.77
C ILE A 3 6.76 -1.21 20.96
N LEU A 4 6.69 -2.53 20.85
CA LEU A 4 7.56 -3.31 19.98
C LEU A 4 6.82 -3.56 18.66
N TYR A 5 7.25 -2.90 17.57
CA TYR A 5 6.73 -3.14 16.24
C TYR A 5 7.54 -4.24 15.54
N HIS A 6 6.86 -5.32 15.11
CA HIS A 6 7.51 -6.44 14.45
C HIS A 6 6.99 -6.65 13.03
N HIS A 7 7.90 -6.85 12.07
CA HIS A 7 7.54 -7.22 10.70
C HIS A 7 8.58 -8.16 10.06
N ARG A 8 8.12 -8.93 9.07
CA ARG A 8 8.93 -9.84 8.24
C ARG A 8 9.12 -9.35 6.81
N THR A 9 8.62 -8.20 6.47
CA THR A 9 8.74 -7.64 5.12
C THR A 9 10.15 -7.11 4.87
N ARG A 10 10.44 -6.75 3.62
CA ARG A 10 11.73 -6.12 3.28
C ARG A 10 11.84 -4.68 3.76
N GLY A 11 10.75 -4.09 4.27
CA GLY A 11 10.70 -2.70 4.74
C GLY A 11 10.94 -1.66 3.65
N ARG A 12 10.77 -2.03 2.39
CA ARG A 12 11.03 -1.18 1.21
C ARG A 12 9.75 -0.90 0.45
N ASP A 13 9.82 0.09 -0.45
CA ASP A 13 8.69 0.48 -1.30
C ASP A 13 7.41 0.75 -0.46
N VAL A 14 6.26 0.25 -0.89
CA VAL A 14 4.95 0.48 -0.24
C VAL A 14 4.92 0.01 1.22
N GLU A 15 5.57 -1.12 1.51
CA GLU A 15 5.63 -1.67 2.87
C GLU A 15 6.38 -0.72 3.82
N GLY A 16 7.50 -0.13 3.33
CA GLY A 16 8.28 0.84 4.09
C GLY A 16 7.52 2.14 4.35
N VAL A 17 6.71 2.60 3.40
CA VAL A 17 5.84 3.78 3.57
C VAL A 17 4.85 3.53 4.71
N HIS A 18 4.15 2.40 4.67
CA HIS A 18 3.19 2.02 5.70
C HIS A 18 3.84 1.92 7.09
N ILE A 19 4.97 1.20 7.19
CA ILE A 19 5.66 1.00 8.48
C ILE A 19 6.11 2.33 9.05
N ARG A 20 6.77 3.19 8.26
CA ARG A 20 7.17 4.55 8.70
C ARG A 20 5.97 5.39 9.12
N GLY A 21 4.86 5.31 8.39
CA GLY A 21 3.64 6.04 8.70
C GLY A 21 3.09 5.67 10.08
N VAL A 22 2.88 4.40 10.32
CA VAL A 22 2.33 3.92 11.62
C VAL A 22 3.31 4.14 12.76
N VAL A 23 4.60 3.82 12.57
CA VAL A 23 5.64 4.01 13.61
C VAL A 23 5.80 5.50 13.95
N GLY A 24 5.85 6.36 12.93
CA GLY A 24 5.93 7.82 13.11
C GLY A 24 4.72 8.37 13.86
N ALA A 25 3.51 7.91 13.51
CA ALA A 25 2.29 8.34 14.17
C ALA A 25 2.24 7.91 15.65
N LEU A 26 2.62 6.67 15.96
CA LEU A 26 2.71 6.19 17.34
C LEU A 26 3.72 7.01 18.16
N ARG A 27 4.86 7.38 17.58
CA ARG A 27 5.84 8.26 18.25
C ARG A 27 5.30 9.67 18.44
N ALA A 28 4.61 10.22 17.45
CA ALA A 28 3.97 11.53 17.55
C ALA A 28 2.87 11.58 18.64
N LEU A 29 2.27 10.43 18.96
CA LEU A 29 1.37 10.25 20.09
C LEU A 29 2.09 10.05 21.45
N GLY A 30 3.43 10.20 21.49
CA GLY A 30 4.21 10.12 22.72
C GLY A 30 4.61 8.70 23.13
N HIS A 31 4.58 7.72 22.22
CA HIS A 31 4.99 6.35 22.52
C HIS A 31 6.45 6.09 22.11
N GLU A 32 7.16 5.31 22.92
CA GLU A 32 8.49 4.80 22.55
C GLU A 32 8.32 3.55 21.67
N VAL A 33 8.66 3.66 20.39
CA VAL A 33 8.50 2.57 19.43
C VAL A 33 9.86 2.03 18.99
N ARG A 34 10.04 0.73 19.18
CA ARG A 34 11.21 -0.01 18.66
C ARG A 34 10.77 -0.95 17.54
N VAL A 35 11.39 -0.82 16.37
CA VAL A 35 11.17 -1.70 15.23
C VAL A 35 12.05 -2.95 15.37
N MET A 36 11.46 -4.13 15.14
CA MET A 36 12.15 -5.40 15.02
C MET A 36 11.85 -6.02 13.66
N SER A 37 12.87 -6.15 12.84
CA SER A 37 12.80 -6.68 11.47
C SER A 37 13.94 -7.65 11.17
N PHE A 38 14.01 -8.16 9.94
CA PHE A 38 15.24 -8.77 9.44
C PHE A 38 16.39 -7.75 9.40
N PRO A 39 17.65 -8.16 9.51
CA PRO A 39 18.79 -7.28 9.31
C PRO A 39 18.69 -6.57 7.94
N GLY A 40 18.82 -5.25 7.93
CA GLY A 40 18.71 -4.41 6.73
C GLY A 40 17.30 -4.25 6.16
N ALA A 41 16.26 -4.68 6.88
CA ALA A 41 14.85 -4.50 6.51
C ALA A 41 14.12 -3.44 7.33
N ASP A 42 14.83 -2.75 8.23
CA ASP A 42 14.26 -1.61 8.97
C ASP A 42 14.11 -0.42 8.03
N PRO A 43 12.89 0.05 7.76
CA PRO A 43 12.67 1.14 6.81
C PRO A 43 13.17 2.50 7.33
N GLU A 44 13.50 2.61 8.61
CA GLU A 44 14.07 3.83 9.20
C GLU A 44 15.60 3.90 9.01
N GLN A 45 16.23 2.76 8.74
CA GLN A 45 17.66 2.66 8.43
C GLN A 45 17.87 2.63 6.90
N GLU A 46 17.30 3.60 6.17
CA GLU A 46 17.58 3.69 4.73
C GLU A 46 19.09 3.87 4.50
N PRO A 47 19.68 3.12 3.54
CA PRO A 47 21.05 3.37 3.14
C PRO A 47 21.18 4.82 2.69
N VAL A 48 22.19 5.50 3.19
CA VAL A 48 22.58 6.86 2.75
C VAL A 48 22.53 6.90 1.22
N ALA A 49 21.86 7.93 0.67
CA ALA A 49 21.76 8.14 -0.76
C ALA A 49 23.15 8.07 -1.41
N GLY A 50 23.38 7.09 -2.28
CA GLY A 50 24.67 6.86 -2.94
C GLY A 50 25.26 5.46 -2.74
N ALA A 51 24.80 4.66 -1.78
CA ALA A 51 25.23 3.27 -1.70
C ALA A 51 24.61 2.48 -2.86
N ALA A 52 25.47 2.05 -3.81
CA ALA A 52 25.08 1.23 -4.95
C ALA A 52 24.23 0.06 -4.47
N ARG A 53 23.00 -0.04 -4.98
CA ARG A 53 22.13 -1.18 -4.72
C ARG A 53 22.89 -2.44 -5.12
N PRO A 54 22.99 -3.45 -4.27
CA PRO A 54 23.40 -4.75 -4.77
C PRO A 54 22.30 -5.23 -5.73
N GLN A 55 22.48 -5.00 -7.02
CA GLN A 55 21.64 -5.52 -8.10
C GLN A 55 21.77 -7.03 -8.27
N GLY A 56 22.65 -7.68 -7.49
CA GLY A 56 22.78 -9.13 -7.45
C GLY A 56 21.73 -9.74 -6.54
N ARG A 57 20.85 -10.60 -7.07
CA ARG A 57 20.21 -11.63 -6.26
C ARG A 57 21.32 -12.30 -5.47
N SER A 58 21.35 -12.16 -4.13
CA SER A 58 22.31 -12.91 -3.35
C SER A 58 22.17 -14.39 -3.75
N ARG A 59 23.28 -15.15 -3.81
CA ARG A 59 23.25 -16.59 -4.15
C ARG A 59 22.21 -17.34 -3.29
N LEU A 60 22.05 -16.94 -2.04
CA LEU A 60 20.98 -17.38 -1.14
C LEU A 60 19.57 -17.02 -1.66
N GLY A 61 19.35 -15.79 -2.09
CA GLY A 61 18.05 -15.36 -2.63
C GLY A 61 17.65 -16.09 -3.91
N ALA A 62 18.64 -16.39 -4.78
CA ALA A 62 18.43 -17.20 -5.97
C ALA A 62 18.15 -18.69 -5.63
N ALA A 63 18.84 -19.26 -4.63
CA ALA A 63 18.57 -20.60 -4.14
C ALA A 63 17.16 -20.71 -3.53
N VAL A 64 16.76 -19.76 -2.69
CA VAL A 64 15.42 -19.70 -2.08
C VAL A 64 14.32 -19.52 -3.13
N SER A 65 14.57 -18.76 -4.22
CA SER A 65 13.56 -18.59 -5.28
C SER A 65 13.31 -19.87 -6.12
N ARG A 66 14.29 -20.78 -6.18
CA ARG A 66 14.21 -22.07 -6.88
C ARG A 66 13.78 -23.23 -5.98
N MET A 67 13.64 -22.99 -4.68
CA MET A 67 13.30 -24.02 -3.70
C MET A 67 11.88 -24.55 -3.92
N PRO A 68 11.64 -25.87 -3.76
CA PRO A 68 10.29 -26.43 -3.75
C PRO A 68 9.40 -25.73 -2.71
N GLY A 69 8.12 -25.51 -3.05
CA GLY A 69 7.21 -24.74 -2.21
C GLY A 69 7.08 -25.28 -0.78
N VAL A 70 6.95 -26.61 -0.63
CA VAL A 70 6.86 -27.26 0.70
C VAL A 70 8.08 -26.97 1.55
N LEU A 71 9.30 -27.06 0.99
CA LEU A 71 10.53 -26.81 1.75
C LEU A 71 10.63 -25.33 2.18
N PHE A 72 10.15 -24.42 1.33
CA PHE A 72 10.06 -23.01 1.67
C PHE A 72 9.11 -22.78 2.87
N GLU A 73 7.93 -23.43 2.87
CA GLU A 73 6.97 -23.32 3.96
C GLU A 73 7.49 -23.93 5.26
N VAL A 74 8.25 -25.03 5.19
CA VAL A 74 8.94 -25.61 6.35
C VAL A 74 9.98 -24.66 6.93
N LEU A 75 10.73 -23.93 6.08
CA LEU A 75 11.64 -22.89 6.56
C LEU A 75 10.89 -21.71 7.20
N GLU A 76 9.75 -21.32 6.65
CA GLU A 76 8.88 -20.29 7.28
C GLU A 76 8.37 -20.74 8.65
N LEU A 77 8.01 -22.02 8.81
CA LEU A 77 7.67 -22.61 10.11
C LEU A 77 8.86 -22.60 11.07
N GLY A 78 10.03 -23.03 10.61
CA GLY A 78 11.28 -23.02 11.41
C GLY A 78 11.68 -21.61 11.86
N TYR A 79 11.33 -20.59 11.11
CA TYR A 79 11.60 -19.20 11.47
C TYR A 79 10.95 -18.77 12.79
N ASN A 80 9.89 -19.45 13.25
CA ASN A 80 9.31 -19.22 14.59
C ASN A 80 10.35 -19.35 15.70
N LEU A 81 11.31 -20.27 15.59
CA LEU A 81 12.37 -20.43 16.60
C LEU A 81 13.29 -19.20 16.66
N VAL A 82 13.63 -18.65 15.50
CA VAL A 82 14.44 -17.44 15.41
C VAL A 82 13.69 -16.25 16.02
N VAL A 83 12.41 -16.08 15.66
CA VAL A 83 11.56 -15.02 16.22
C VAL A 83 11.43 -15.18 17.73
N LEU A 84 11.19 -16.38 18.22
CA LEU A 84 11.09 -16.65 19.65
C LEU A 84 12.36 -16.24 20.42
N ALA A 85 13.53 -16.58 19.91
CA ALA A 85 14.81 -16.21 20.54
C ALA A 85 15.00 -14.67 20.52
N ARG A 86 14.70 -14.02 19.40
CA ARG A 86 14.83 -12.55 19.25
C ARG A 86 13.81 -11.81 20.12
N MET A 87 12.57 -12.26 20.14
CA MET A 87 11.50 -11.67 20.97
C MET A 87 11.81 -11.80 22.46
N ARG A 88 12.33 -12.96 22.93
CA ARG A 88 12.75 -13.11 24.33
C ARG A 88 13.80 -12.08 24.71
N ARG A 89 14.81 -11.87 23.86
CA ARG A 89 15.84 -10.84 24.08
C ARG A 89 15.26 -9.41 24.05
N ALA A 90 14.36 -9.13 23.11
CA ALA A 90 13.71 -7.85 23.01
C ALA A 90 12.82 -7.57 24.25
N PHE A 91 12.06 -8.55 24.73
CA PHE A 91 11.24 -8.45 25.94
C PHE A 91 12.08 -8.22 27.20
N ALA A 92 13.21 -8.88 27.32
CA ALA A 92 14.10 -8.69 28.47
C ALA A 92 14.73 -7.29 28.50
N ARG A 93 15.14 -6.77 27.32
CA ARG A 93 15.88 -5.51 27.21
C ARG A 93 14.96 -4.29 27.13
N PHE A 94 13.89 -4.38 26.34
CA PHE A 94 13.00 -3.26 26.05
C PHE A 94 11.77 -3.21 26.96
N ARG A 95 11.35 -4.38 27.51
CA ARG A 95 10.16 -4.54 28.35
C ARG A 95 8.92 -3.88 27.72
N PRO A 96 8.51 -4.34 26.51
CA PRO A 96 7.37 -3.72 25.82
C PRO A 96 6.08 -3.86 26.60
N GLN A 97 5.22 -2.86 26.49
CA GLN A 97 3.87 -2.84 27.05
C GLN A 97 2.82 -3.24 26.02
N LEU A 98 3.20 -3.18 24.73
CA LEU A 98 2.41 -3.60 23.58
C LEU A 98 3.36 -4.21 22.54
N VAL A 99 2.92 -5.30 21.90
CA VAL A 99 3.50 -5.79 20.64
C VAL A 99 2.53 -5.48 19.53
N TYR A 100 2.97 -4.76 18.52
CA TYR A 100 2.24 -4.56 17.27
C TYR A 100 2.96 -5.31 16.16
N GLU A 101 2.31 -6.29 15.55
CA GLU A 101 2.93 -7.15 14.55
C GLU A 101 2.21 -7.06 13.22
N ARG A 102 2.97 -6.76 12.16
CA ARG A 102 2.51 -6.99 10.81
C ARG A 102 2.48 -8.47 10.55
N TYR A 103 1.28 -9.03 10.51
CA TYR A 103 1.05 -10.47 10.42
C TYR A 103 1.77 -11.08 9.21
N SER A 104 2.32 -12.23 9.41
CA SER A 104 2.94 -13.04 8.34
C SER A 104 2.52 -14.48 8.50
N LEU A 105 2.21 -15.13 7.40
CA LEU A 105 1.78 -16.52 7.38
C LEU A 105 2.81 -17.44 8.07
N PHE A 106 2.33 -18.46 8.74
CA PHE A 106 3.11 -19.41 9.56
C PHE A 106 3.80 -18.82 10.80
N LEU A 107 3.60 -17.55 11.12
CA LEU A 107 4.22 -16.91 12.28
C LEU A 107 3.25 -16.85 13.47
N CYS A 108 3.48 -17.68 14.49
CA CYS A 108 2.68 -17.69 15.71
C CYS A 108 3.50 -17.43 16.98
N ALA A 109 4.84 -17.45 16.88
CA ALA A 109 5.74 -17.31 18.02
C ALA A 109 5.53 -16.01 18.81
N THR A 110 5.25 -14.90 18.13
CA THR A 110 5.01 -13.59 18.75
C THR A 110 3.74 -13.62 19.62
N VAL A 111 2.62 -14.09 19.05
CA VAL A 111 1.35 -14.20 19.78
C VAL A 111 1.50 -15.13 20.98
N TRP A 112 2.15 -16.28 20.78
CA TRP A 112 2.38 -17.26 21.83
C TRP A 112 3.20 -16.69 23.00
N LEU A 113 4.33 -16.02 22.69
CA LEU A 113 5.22 -15.47 23.74
C LEU A 113 4.58 -14.27 24.45
N ALA A 114 3.95 -13.35 23.70
CA ALA A 114 3.30 -12.18 24.27
C ALA A 114 2.21 -12.59 25.27
N ARG A 115 1.35 -13.55 24.88
CA ARG A 115 0.32 -14.09 25.78
C ARG A 115 0.91 -14.71 27.05
N ARG A 116 1.98 -15.51 26.94
CA ARG A 116 2.64 -16.10 28.11
C ARG A 116 3.25 -15.06 29.07
N ARG A 117 3.55 -13.89 28.55
CA ARG A 117 4.11 -12.78 29.33
C ARG A 117 3.05 -11.75 29.76
N GLY A 118 1.77 -11.99 29.46
CA GLY A 118 0.68 -11.06 29.75
C GLY A 118 0.80 -9.73 29.01
N ILE A 119 1.55 -9.70 27.88
CA ILE A 119 1.72 -8.50 27.06
C ILE A 119 0.66 -8.52 25.96
N PRO A 120 -0.14 -7.44 25.76
CA PRO A 120 -1.07 -7.35 24.66
C PRO A 120 -0.35 -7.42 23.33
N VAL A 121 -0.99 -8.11 22.36
CA VAL A 121 -0.50 -8.22 20.99
C VAL A 121 -1.61 -7.86 20.02
N ILE A 122 -1.36 -6.87 19.17
CA ILE A 122 -2.25 -6.48 18.07
C ILE A 122 -1.61 -6.92 16.77
N LEU A 123 -2.40 -7.56 15.91
CA LEU A 123 -1.96 -8.04 14.60
C LEU A 123 -2.54 -7.15 13.50
N GLU A 124 -1.70 -6.69 12.59
CA GLU A 124 -2.08 -6.02 11.36
C GLU A 124 -2.19 -7.03 10.22
N ILE A 125 -3.39 -7.21 9.69
CA ILE A 125 -3.70 -8.24 8.72
C ILE A 125 -3.68 -7.66 7.30
N ASN A 126 -2.62 -7.95 6.58
CA ASN A 126 -2.41 -7.60 5.17
C ASN A 126 -1.88 -8.77 4.32
N ASP A 127 -1.79 -9.95 4.92
CA ASP A 127 -1.54 -11.25 4.29
C ASP A 127 -2.43 -12.30 4.96
N SER A 128 -2.81 -13.36 4.24
CA SER A 128 -3.68 -14.42 4.75
C SER A 128 -3.52 -15.71 3.95
N ALA A 129 -3.83 -16.86 4.58
CA ALA A 129 -3.99 -18.12 3.90
C ALA A 129 -5.26 -18.20 3.01
N LEU A 130 -6.10 -17.17 3.06
CA LEU A 130 -7.36 -17.07 2.31
C LEU A 130 -7.21 -16.33 0.98
N VAL A 131 -6.08 -15.64 0.75
CA VAL A 131 -5.81 -14.94 -0.51
C VAL A 131 -4.97 -15.78 -1.45
N GLU A 132 -5.17 -15.55 -2.75
CA GLU A 132 -4.33 -16.13 -3.76
C GLU A 132 -2.91 -15.56 -3.68
N ARG A 133 -1.93 -16.44 -3.66
CA ARG A 133 -0.51 -16.06 -3.51
C ARG A 133 0.25 -16.31 -4.80
N VAL A 134 1.24 -15.48 -5.06
CA VAL A 134 2.17 -15.65 -6.19
C VAL A 134 2.85 -17.03 -6.17
N ARG A 135 3.15 -17.53 -4.96
CA ARG A 135 3.63 -18.91 -4.77
C ARG A 135 2.51 -19.73 -4.16
N PRO A 136 2.05 -20.82 -4.82
CA PRO A 136 1.00 -21.69 -4.31
C PRO A 136 1.33 -22.19 -2.90
N LEU A 137 0.32 -22.20 -2.05
CA LEU A 137 0.43 -22.69 -0.68
C LEU A 137 0.20 -24.20 -0.65
N TRP A 138 1.17 -24.96 -0.15
CA TRP A 138 1.13 -26.42 -0.07
C TRP A 138 0.51 -26.89 1.25
N LEU A 139 0.97 -26.34 2.37
CA LEU A 139 0.49 -26.69 3.71
C LEU A 139 -0.75 -25.87 4.10
N LYS A 140 -1.74 -25.79 3.21
CA LYS A 140 -2.95 -24.95 3.37
C LYS A 140 -3.68 -25.16 4.69
N SER A 141 -3.89 -26.42 5.07
CA SER A 141 -4.62 -26.75 6.31
C SER A 141 -3.87 -26.31 7.55
N LEU A 142 -2.54 -26.49 7.56
CA LEU A 142 -1.69 -26.01 8.66
C LEU A 142 -1.66 -24.50 8.73
N ALA A 143 -1.49 -23.84 7.58
CA ALA A 143 -1.50 -22.38 7.48
C ALA A 143 -2.80 -21.78 8.04
N ARG A 144 -3.95 -22.28 7.60
CA ARG A 144 -5.28 -21.86 8.08
C ARG A 144 -5.47 -22.14 9.57
N ARG A 145 -4.99 -23.28 10.07
CA ARG A 145 -5.08 -23.61 11.50
C ARG A 145 -4.24 -22.66 12.35
N MET A 146 -3.01 -22.35 11.91
CA MET A 146 -2.13 -21.40 12.60
C MET A 146 -2.68 -19.97 12.54
N GLU A 147 -3.15 -19.54 11.38
CA GLU A 147 -3.79 -18.23 11.20
C GLU A 147 -5.01 -18.10 12.11
N ARG A 148 -5.96 -19.04 12.05
CA ARG A 148 -7.11 -19.05 12.95
C ARG A 148 -6.70 -18.94 14.41
N TRP A 149 -5.66 -19.66 14.83
CA TRP A 149 -5.16 -19.61 16.19
C TRP A 149 -4.63 -18.22 16.55
N CYS A 150 -3.84 -17.59 15.67
CA CYS A 150 -3.31 -16.24 15.86
C CYS A 150 -4.42 -15.20 15.96
N LEU A 151 -5.37 -15.22 15.00
CA LEU A 151 -6.46 -14.24 14.93
C LEU A 151 -7.41 -14.33 16.12
N ARG A 152 -7.61 -15.52 16.68
CA ARG A 152 -8.45 -15.70 17.88
C ARG A 152 -7.73 -15.40 19.18
N ARG A 153 -6.40 -15.39 19.19
CA ARG A 153 -5.59 -15.28 20.40
C ARG A 153 -4.88 -13.93 20.54
N ALA A 154 -4.89 -13.12 19.52
CA ALA A 154 -4.44 -11.75 19.62
C ALA A 154 -5.32 -10.95 20.62
N THR A 155 -4.80 -9.82 21.09
CA THR A 155 -5.58 -8.85 21.90
C THR A 155 -6.49 -8.04 20.98
N GLY A 156 -6.04 -7.75 19.76
CA GLY A 156 -6.81 -7.03 18.76
C GLY A 156 -6.28 -7.29 17.35
N LEU A 157 -7.10 -7.00 16.35
CA LEU A 157 -6.81 -7.16 14.93
C LEU A 157 -7.07 -5.86 14.19
N VAL A 158 -6.12 -5.47 13.34
CA VAL A 158 -6.25 -4.34 12.41
C VAL A 158 -6.29 -4.90 11.00
N PHE A 159 -7.45 -4.87 10.35
CA PHE A 159 -7.60 -5.29 8.97
C PHE A 159 -7.42 -4.10 8.03
N ILE A 160 -6.66 -4.27 6.96
CA ILE A 160 -6.45 -3.20 5.96
C ILE A 160 -7.67 -2.98 5.05
N SER A 161 -8.66 -3.87 5.10
CA SER A 161 -9.93 -3.74 4.37
C SER A 161 -11.04 -4.55 5.04
N SER A 162 -12.30 -4.16 4.80
CA SER A 162 -13.47 -4.93 5.24
C SER A 162 -13.52 -6.29 4.57
N TRP A 163 -13.03 -6.39 3.34
CA TRP A 163 -12.96 -7.65 2.61
C TRP A 163 -12.12 -8.69 3.39
N PHE A 164 -10.93 -8.32 3.87
CA PHE A 164 -10.11 -9.21 4.69
C PHE A 164 -10.82 -9.66 5.96
N ARG A 165 -11.46 -8.71 6.67
CA ARG A 165 -12.21 -9.01 7.88
C ARG A 165 -13.33 -10.00 7.60
N GLN A 166 -14.17 -9.74 6.59
CA GLN A 166 -15.29 -10.59 6.22
C GLN A 166 -14.84 -12.01 5.83
N GLN A 167 -13.75 -12.14 5.05
CA GLN A 167 -13.19 -13.44 4.70
C GLN A 167 -12.68 -14.21 5.93
N ALA A 168 -12.01 -13.52 6.84
CA ALA A 168 -11.49 -14.13 8.07
C ALA A 168 -12.62 -14.57 9.01
N GLU A 169 -13.65 -13.74 9.20
CA GLU A 169 -14.86 -14.06 9.98
C GLU A 169 -15.61 -15.26 9.38
N ALA A 170 -15.81 -15.25 8.06
CA ALA A 170 -16.49 -16.37 7.36
C ALA A 170 -15.69 -17.68 7.47
N ALA A 171 -14.36 -17.63 7.40
CA ALA A 171 -13.52 -18.84 7.40
C ALA A 171 -13.23 -19.38 8.80
N TYR A 172 -13.14 -18.50 9.80
CA TYR A 172 -12.61 -18.85 11.13
C TYR A 172 -13.59 -18.65 12.28
N GLY A 173 -14.74 -18.01 12.05
CA GLY A 173 -15.75 -17.69 13.06
C GLY A 173 -15.28 -16.58 13.99
N ASP A 174 -15.56 -16.71 15.30
CA ASP A 174 -15.23 -15.69 16.28
C ASP A 174 -13.73 -15.34 16.31
N LEU A 175 -13.42 -14.09 16.10
CA LEU A 175 -12.08 -13.52 16.12
C LEU A 175 -11.87 -12.62 17.35
N ALA A 176 -10.64 -12.21 17.60
CA ALA A 176 -10.36 -11.16 18.55
C ALA A 176 -11.01 -9.83 18.13
N PRO A 177 -11.25 -8.88 19.06
CA PRO A 177 -11.75 -7.55 18.72
C PRO A 177 -11.00 -6.94 17.54
N SER A 178 -11.71 -6.35 16.58
CA SER A 178 -11.11 -5.92 15.34
C SER A 178 -11.57 -4.53 14.89
N VAL A 179 -10.70 -3.87 14.12
CA VAL A 179 -11.00 -2.63 13.40
C VAL A 179 -10.56 -2.77 11.94
N VAL A 180 -11.30 -2.14 11.04
CA VAL A 180 -10.87 -1.94 9.65
C VAL A 180 -10.18 -0.60 9.58
N SER A 181 -8.89 -0.62 9.24
CA SER A 181 -8.03 0.55 9.16
C SER A 181 -7.26 0.51 7.83
N PRO A 182 -7.85 1.01 6.73
CA PRO A 182 -7.18 1.16 5.46
C PRO A 182 -5.90 1.99 5.60
N ASN A 183 -5.06 1.98 4.57
CA ASN A 183 -3.88 2.84 4.52
C ASN A 183 -4.24 4.32 4.71
N ALA A 184 -3.23 5.15 4.89
CA ALA A 184 -3.38 6.57 5.15
C ALA A 184 -2.32 7.38 4.37
N ALA A 185 -2.42 8.71 4.43
CA ALA A 185 -1.43 9.60 3.84
C ALA A 185 -0.59 10.31 4.91
N ASP A 186 0.63 10.68 4.52
CA ASP A 186 1.50 11.59 5.24
C ASP A 186 1.25 13.03 4.72
N LEU A 187 0.43 13.80 5.41
CA LEU A 187 0.07 15.17 5.02
C LEU A 187 1.25 16.15 5.10
N ALA A 188 2.28 15.86 5.88
CA ALA A 188 3.48 16.70 5.91
C ALA A 188 4.27 16.58 4.60
N ARG A 189 4.17 15.44 3.94
CA ARG A 189 4.82 15.14 2.67
C ARG A 189 3.93 15.42 1.46
N PHE A 190 2.66 14.99 1.52
CA PHE A 190 1.68 15.16 0.45
C PHE A 190 0.81 16.39 0.71
N ASP A 191 1.43 17.57 0.58
CA ASP A 191 0.78 18.86 0.74
C ASP A 191 0.90 19.68 -0.55
N PRO A 192 -0.22 19.94 -1.26
CA PRO A 192 -0.20 20.71 -2.51
C PRO A 192 0.33 22.14 -2.33
N ALA A 193 0.16 22.75 -1.16
CA ALA A 193 0.64 24.10 -0.89
C ALA A 193 2.18 24.24 -0.92
N ARG A 194 2.91 23.13 -0.84
CA ARG A 194 4.38 23.09 -0.92
C ARG A 194 4.93 23.06 -2.33
N HIS A 195 4.07 23.06 -3.35
CA HIS A 195 4.44 22.86 -4.74
C HIS A 195 3.90 23.99 -5.64
N ASP A 196 4.79 24.65 -6.35
CA ASP A 196 4.43 25.56 -7.42
C ASP A 196 4.00 24.75 -8.65
N ARG A 197 2.70 24.55 -8.76
CA ARG A 197 2.09 23.72 -9.80
C ARG A 197 2.41 24.22 -11.21
N GLU A 198 2.32 25.51 -11.46
CA GLU A 198 2.49 26.09 -12.81
C GLU A 198 3.95 25.95 -13.25
N ARG A 199 4.90 26.24 -12.38
CA ARG A 199 6.32 26.03 -12.63
C ARG A 199 6.61 24.55 -12.93
N LEU A 200 6.10 23.64 -12.10
CA LEU A 200 6.32 22.20 -12.26
C LEU A 200 5.74 21.68 -13.57
N ARG A 201 4.59 22.19 -14.01
CA ARG A 201 3.95 21.84 -15.28
C ARG A 201 4.76 22.35 -16.48
N ALA A 202 5.32 23.57 -16.40
CA ALA A 202 6.20 24.10 -17.43
C ALA A 202 7.50 23.28 -17.56
N GLU A 203 8.14 22.98 -16.43
CA GLU A 203 9.37 22.14 -16.39
C GLU A 203 9.15 20.74 -16.98
N ARG A 204 7.94 20.18 -16.91
CA ARG A 204 7.59 18.84 -17.42
C ARG A 204 6.93 18.84 -18.79
N GLY A 205 6.81 20.02 -19.44
CA GLY A 205 6.23 20.14 -20.78
C GLY A 205 4.74 19.87 -20.85
N VAL A 206 3.99 20.06 -19.75
CA VAL A 206 2.54 19.82 -19.69
C VAL A 206 1.74 21.08 -19.36
N ALA A 207 2.36 22.28 -19.48
CA ALA A 207 1.66 23.56 -19.31
C ALA A 207 0.50 23.69 -20.32
N GLY A 208 -0.64 24.22 -19.86
CA GLY A 208 -1.82 24.39 -20.70
C GLY A 208 -2.56 23.10 -21.10
N ARG A 209 -2.07 21.92 -20.72
CA ARG A 209 -2.68 20.61 -21.03
C ARG A 209 -3.57 20.14 -19.88
N VAL A 210 -4.46 19.20 -20.15
CA VAL A 210 -5.15 18.43 -19.09
C VAL A 210 -4.32 17.19 -18.78
N VAL A 211 -3.96 16.97 -17.53
CA VAL A 211 -3.05 15.89 -17.12
C VAL A 211 -3.78 14.84 -16.32
N CYS A 212 -3.92 13.64 -16.89
CA CYS A 212 -4.31 12.45 -16.15
C CYS A 212 -3.07 11.67 -15.72
N GLY A 213 -2.95 11.37 -14.42
CA GLY A 213 -1.75 10.78 -13.85
C GLY A 213 -1.89 9.35 -13.38
N TYR A 214 -0.77 8.65 -13.35
CA TYR A 214 -0.59 7.37 -12.68
C TYR A 214 0.75 7.37 -11.95
N VAL A 215 0.78 6.84 -10.74
CA VAL A 215 2.02 6.56 -10.00
C VAL A 215 2.00 5.14 -9.49
N GLY A 216 2.99 4.34 -9.85
CA GLY A 216 3.09 2.98 -9.35
C GLY A 216 3.91 2.02 -10.17
N ALA A 217 3.92 0.75 -9.73
CA ALA A 217 4.62 -0.30 -10.44
C ALA A 217 3.88 -0.69 -11.72
N PHE A 218 4.62 -0.88 -12.80
CA PHE A 218 4.13 -1.41 -14.08
C PHE A 218 4.12 -2.94 -14.02
N VAL A 219 3.07 -3.49 -13.40
CA VAL A 219 2.84 -4.92 -13.23
C VAL A 219 1.45 -5.28 -13.77
N HIS A 220 1.27 -6.51 -14.24
CA HIS A 220 0.06 -6.91 -14.96
C HIS A 220 -1.23 -6.69 -14.16
N TRP A 221 -1.21 -6.90 -12.84
CA TRP A 221 -2.40 -6.72 -11.99
C TRP A 221 -2.77 -5.25 -11.70
N HIS A 222 -1.96 -4.28 -12.13
CA HIS A 222 -2.32 -2.87 -12.13
C HIS A 222 -3.00 -2.43 -13.43
N GLY A 223 -3.09 -3.31 -14.44
CA GLY A 223 -3.84 -3.08 -15.67
C GLY A 223 -3.31 -1.97 -16.58
N VAL A 224 -2.10 -1.45 -16.34
CA VAL A 224 -1.56 -0.27 -17.05
C VAL A 224 -1.41 -0.54 -18.55
N ASN A 225 -0.97 -1.73 -18.96
CA ASN A 225 -0.82 -2.09 -20.37
C ASN A 225 -2.16 -2.02 -21.12
N GLY A 226 -3.17 -2.73 -20.60
CA GLY A 226 -4.50 -2.74 -21.21
C GLY A 226 -5.16 -1.35 -21.22
N PHE A 227 -4.92 -0.56 -20.19
CA PHE A 227 -5.37 0.83 -20.15
C PHE A 227 -4.71 1.68 -21.23
N VAL A 228 -3.37 1.62 -21.35
CA VAL A 228 -2.64 2.39 -22.38
C VAL A 228 -3.04 1.96 -23.77
N GLU A 229 -3.21 0.67 -24.04
CA GLU A 229 -3.68 0.16 -25.32
C GLU A 229 -5.09 0.70 -25.67
N ALA A 230 -6.00 0.64 -24.71
CA ALA A 230 -7.37 1.09 -24.89
C ALA A 230 -7.48 2.63 -25.06
N VAL A 231 -6.74 3.41 -24.27
CA VAL A 231 -6.76 4.86 -24.34
C VAL A 231 -6.04 5.39 -25.59
N ALA A 232 -4.96 4.74 -26.04
CA ALA A 232 -4.23 5.13 -27.24
C ALA A 232 -5.11 5.12 -28.49
N ALA A 233 -6.08 4.21 -28.56
CA ALA A 233 -7.03 4.14 -29.68
C ALA A 233 -8.04 5.29 -29.69
N ARG A 234 -8.25 5.96 -28.56
CA ARG A 234 -9.29 6.97 -28.37
C ARG A 234 -8.77 8.35 -27.96
N LEU A 235 -7.45 8.51 -27.83
CA LEU A 235 -6.85 9.75 -27.32
C LEU A 235 -7.13 10.97 -28.20
N ALA A 236 -7.47 10.77 -29.49
CA ALA A 236 -7.91 11.82 -30.40
C ALA A 236 -9.24 12.49 -29.96
N GLU A 237 -10.07 11.80 -29.18
CA GLU A 237 -11.33 12.35 -28.64
C GLU A 237 -11.10 13.45 -27.58
N ALA A 238 -9.89 13.55 -27.01
CA ALA A 238 -9.53 14.56 -26.01
C ALA A 238 -8.14 15.18 -26.36
N PRO A 239 -8.08 16.11 -27.32
CA PRO A 239 -6.83 16.66 -27.84
C PRO A 239 -5.94 17.35 -26.80
N GLU A 240 -6.48 17.94 -25.76
CA GLU A 240 -5.74 18.52 -24.63
C GLU A 240 -5.23 17.52 -23.59
N LEU A 241 -5.72 16.30 -23.60
CA LEU A 241 -5.36 15.31 -22.59
C LEU A 241 -3.95 14.78 -22.81
N VAL A 242 -3.13 14.80 -21.75
CA VAL A 242 -1.83 14.15 -21.63
C VAL A 242 -1.87 13.17 -20.49
N LEU A 243 -1.33 11.98 -20.70
CA LEU A 243 -1.12 10.99 -19.65
C LEU A 243 0.30 11.10 -19.09
N VAL A 244 0.45 11.17 -17.77
CA VAL A 244 1.76 11.14 -17.09
C VAL A 244 1.82 9.90 -16.21
N LEU A 245 2.53 8.86 -16.68
CA LEU A 245 2.56 7.55 -16.02
C LEU A 245 3.96 7.33 -15.40
N VAL A 246 4.04 7.62 -14.10
CA VAL A 246 5.28 7.56 -13.31
C VAL A 246 5.47 6.18 -12.71
N GLY A 247 6.63 5.58 -12.89
CA GLY A 247 6.97 4.32 -12.26
C GLY A 247 7.82 3.42 -13.13
N ASP A 248 7.99 2.18 -12.68
CA ASP A 248 8.81 1.17 -13.34
C ASP A 248 8.22 -0.22 -13.09
N GLY A 249 8.62 -1.19 -13.89
CA GLY A 249 8.18 -2.57 -13.74
C GLY A 249 8.30 -3.38 -15.03
N ARG A 250 7.89 -4.64 -14.94
CA ARG A 250 8.10 -5.61 -16.03
C ARG A 250 7.38 -5.22 -17.31
N SER A 251 6.25 -4.55 -17.22
CA SER A 251 5.44 -4.16 -18.39
C SER A 251 5.81 -2.78 -18.95
N LEU A 252 6.69 -2.01 -18.33
CA LEU A 252 7.07 -0.69 -18.85
C LEU A 252 7.71 -0.74 -20.26
N PRO A 253 8.59 -1.69 -20.60
CA PRO A 253 9.14 -1.79 -21.97
C PRO A 253 8.06 -1.99 -23.04
N GLU A 254 7.05 -2.82 -22.76
CA GLU A 254 5.93 -3.07 -23.68
C GLU A 254 5.08 -1.81 -23.86
N VAL A 255 4.78 -1.08 -22.75
CA VAL A 255 4.06 0.19 -22.80
C VAL A 255 4.83 1.22 -23.63
N ARG A 256 6.15 1.33 -23.47
CA ARG A 256 6.99 2.24 -24.26
C ARG A 256 6.97 1.90 -25.74
N ALA A 257 7.08 0.63 -26.08
CA ALA A 257 7.02 0.18 -27.46
C ALA A 257 5.67 0.52 -28.11
N LEU A 258 4.56 0.30 -27.38
CA LEU A 258 3.22 0.65 -27.86
C LEU A 258 3.07 2.17 -28.10
N VAL A 259 3.51 3.01 -27.15
CA VAL A 259 3.46 4.47 -27.28
C VAL A 259 4.25 4.96 -28.46
N GLN A 260 5.45 4.43 -28.69
CA GLN A 260 6.29 4.76 -29.85
C GLN A 260 5.64 4.30 -31.18
N ALA A 261 5.16 3.07 -31.23
CA ALA A 261 4.52 2.52 -32.44
C ALA A 261 3.26 3.31 -32.86
N ARG A 262 2.58 3.94 -31.88
CA ARG A 262 1.40 4.78 -32.15
C ARG A 262 1.72 6.26 -32.34
N GLY A 263 3.00 6.67 -32.24
CA GLY A 263 3.40 8.08 -32.36
C GLY A 263 2.83 8.98 -31.24
N LEU A 264 2.65 8.46 -30.03
CA LEU A 264 1.98 9.14 -28.90
C LEU A 264 2.95 9.61 -27.80
N ALA A 265 4.24 9.72 -28.10
CA ALA A 265 5.25 10.06 -27.09
C ALA A 265 5.09 11.48 -26.49
N ASP A 266 4.45 12.39 -27.19
CA ASP A 266 4.08 13.74 -26.76
C ASP A 266 2.77 13.78 -25.94
N ARG A 267 2.00 12.70 -25.96
CA ARG A 267 0.69 12.57 -25.30
C ARG A 267 0.69 11.59 -24.12
N ILE A 268 1.64 10.67 -24.07
CA ILE A 268 1.78 9.66 -23.02
C ILE A 268 3.22 9.69 -22.53
N LEU A 269 3.45 10.45 -21.46
CA LEU A 269 4.77 10.65 -20.89
C LEU A 269 5.10 9.51 -19.92
N LEU A 270 6.26 8.89 -20.10
CA LEU A 270 6.76 7.76 -19.33
C LEU A 270 8.10 8.11 -18.66
N PRO A 271 8.13 8.95 -17.62
CA PRO A 271 9.36 9.38 -16.98
C PRO A 271 10.16 8.24 -16.32
N GLY A 272 9.54 7.08 -16.17
CA GLY A 272 10.15 5.95 -15.50
C GLY A 272 10.11 6.06 -13.98
N ARG A 273 11.04 5.38 -13.32
CA ARG A 273 11.14 5.40 -11.85
C ARG A 273 11.71 6.73 -11.38
N VAL A 274 11.02 7.37 -10.47
CA VAL A 274 11.47 8.58 -9.78
C VAL A 274 11.71 8.31 -8.28
N PRO A 275 12.57 9.08 -7.62
CA PRO A 275 12.70 9.00 -6.15
C PRO A 275 11.36 9.25 -5.48
N HIS A 276 11.07 8.48 -4.42
CA HIS A 276 9.79 8.61 -3.72
C HIS A 276 9.56 10.03 -3.14
N GLN A 277 10.64 10.76 -2.86
CA GLN A 277 10.60 12.15 -2.39
C GLN A 277 10.07 13.13 -3.45
N GLU A 278 10.17 12.80 -4.73
CA GLU A 278 9.69 13.62 -5.85
C GLU A 278 8.24 13.31 -6.25
N ILE A 279 7.66 12.22 -5.73
CA ILE A 279 6.28 11.81 -6.07
C ILE A 279 5.26 12.94 -5.82
N PRO A 280 5.28 13.69 -4.70
CA PRO A 280 4.34 14.80 -4.50
C PRO A 280 4.43 15.87 -5.59
N ALA A 281 5.64 16.21 -6.06
CA ALA A 281 5.84 17.17 -7.13
C ALA A 281 5.32 16.67 -8.50
N TRP A 282 5.35 15.36 -8.75
CA TRP A 282 4.72 14.77 -9.92
C TRP A 282 3.20 14.78 -9.82
N ILE A 283 2.65 14.43 -8.65
CA ILE A 283 1.19 14.47 -8.44
C ILE A 283 0.67 15.91 -8.54
N ALA A 284 1.41 16.91 -8.06
CA ALA A 284 1.03 18.31 -8.15
C ALA A 284 0.80 18.81 -9.60
N CYS A 285 1.42 18.17 -10.60
CA CYS A 285 1.20 18.50 -12.01
C CYS A 285 -0.12 17.96 -12.58
N MET A 286 -0.77 17.03 -11.88
CA MET A 286 -1.91 16.27 -12.40
C MET A 286 -3.23 16.96 -12.07
N ASP A 287 -4.21 16.83 -12.95
CA ASP A 287 -5.59 17.35 -12.75
C ASP A 287 -6.50 16.29 -12.13
N TYR A 288 -6.25 15.05 -12.45
CA TYR A 288 -6.86 13.85 -11.89
C TYR A 288 -5.97 12.66 -12.17
N ALA A 289 -6.30 11.52 -11.61
CA ALA A 289 -5.46 10.33 -11.76
C ALA A 289 -6.28 9.09 -12.12
N VAL A 290 -5.59 8.02 -12.49
CA VAL A 290 -6.20 6.74 -12.81
C VAL A 290 -5.50 5.59 -12.08
N LEU A 291 -6.29 4.66 -11.57
CA LEU A 291 -5.87 3.34 -11.12
C LEU A 291 -6.54 2.32 -12.05
N PRO A 292 -5.87 1.86 -13.13
CA PRO A 292 -6.53 1.06 -14.16
C PRO A 292 -7.03 -0.29 -13.66
N ASP A 293 -6.33 -0.90 -12.71
CA ASP A 293 -6.78 -2.11 -12.01
C ASP A 293 -6.11 -2.21 -10.62
N SER A 294 -6.62 -3.09 -9.77
CA SER A 294 -6.12 -3.34 -8.43
C SER A 294 -6.41 -4.78 -8.02
N ASN A 295 -5.85 -5.22 -6.90
CA ASN A 295 -6.28 -6.47 -6.29
C ASN A 295 -7.57 -6.24 -5.47
N HIS A 296 -8.31 -7.33 -5.24
CA HIS A 296 -9.61 -7.29 -4.59
C HIS A 296 -9.56 -7.26 -3.05
N TYR A 297 -8.38 -7.26 -2.45
CA TYR A 297 -8.22 -7.34 -1.00
C TYR A 297 -7.36 -6.24 -0.39
N GLY A 298 -6.49 -5.61 -1.16
CA GLY A 298 -5.51 -4.66 -0.65
C GLY A 298 -6.01 -3.22 -0.61
N SER A 299 -5.43 -2.43 0.26
CA SER A 299 -5.65 -0.98 0.35
C SER A 299 -4.51 -0.25 -0.39
N PRO A 300 -4.72 0.29 -1.60
CA PRO A 300 -3.66 0.90 -2.39
C PRO A 300 -3.20 2.24 -1.78
N VAL A 301 -1.97 2.32 -1.27
CA VAL A 301 -1.40 3.55 -0.65
C VAL A 301 -1.51 4.77 -1.57
N LYS A 302 -1.33 4.57 -2.88
CA LYS A 302 -1.41 5.65 -3.88
C LYS A 302 -2.75 6.41 -3.88
N LEU A 303 -3.88 5.75 -3.56
CA LEU A 303 -5.17 6.44 -3.43
C LEU A 303 -5.09 7.57 -2.41
N PHE A 304 -4.54 7.28 -1.25
CA PHE A 304 -4.42 8.24 -0.15
C PHE A 304 -3.44 9.36 -0.49
N GLU A 305 -2.33 9.04 -1.16
CA GLU A 305 -1.33 10.01 -1.59
C GLU A 305 -1.90 11.00 -2.63
N PHE A 306 -2.62 10.50 -3.63
CA PHE A 306 -3.28 11.34 -4.63
C PHE A 306 -4.38 12.19 -4.01
N MET A 307 -5.27 11.60 -3.23
CA MET A 307 -6.35 12.31 -2.55
C MET A 307 -5.80 13.38 -1.59
N ALA A 308 -4.71 13.12 -0.87
CA ALA A 308 -4.02 14.09 -0.02
C ALA A 308 -3.53 15.32 -0.82
N MET A 309 -3.12 15.12 -2.06
CA MET A 309 -2.73 16.21 -2.97
C MET A 309 -3.92 16.91 -3.64
N GLY A 310 -5.16 16.55 -3.31
CA GLY A 310 -6.35 17.08 -3.95
C GLY A 310 -6.57 16.60 -5.38
N VAL A 311 -5.95 15.48 -5.74
CA VAL A 311 -6.06 14.85 -7.07
C VAL A 311 -6.93 13.61 -6.94
N ALA A 312 -8.20 13.71 -7.34
CA ALA A 312 -9.13 12.58 -7.31
C ALA A 312 -8.79 11.54 -8.40
N MET A 313 -9.18 10.30 -8.16
CA MET A 313 -8.83 9.18 -9.03
C MET A 313 -10.04 8.51 -9.67
N VAL A 314 -9.87 8.10 -10.92
CA VAL A 314 -10.69 7.08 -11.57
C VAL A 314 -10.16 5.71 -11.14
N ALA A 315 -10.95 4.91 -10.46
CA ALA A 315 -10.49 3.67 -9.84
C ALA A 315 -11.51 2.52 -10.02
N PRO A 316 -11.07 1.25 -10.04
CA PRO A 316 -11.98 0.12 -10.20
C PRO A 316 -12.81 -0.12 -8.93
N ASP A 317 -14.06 -0.51 -9.10
CA ASP A 317 -15.00 -0.83 -8.02
C ASP A 317 -14.66 -2.17 -7.36
N TYR A 318 -13.58 -2.20 -6.59
CA TYR A 318 -13.28 -3.24 -5.62
C TYR A 318 -13.64 -2.78 -4.21
N ALA A 319 -14.14 -3.67 -3.38
CA ALA A 319 -14.56 -3.32 -2.02
C ALA A 319 -13.53 -2.47 -1.25
N PRO A 320 -12.22 -2.78 -1.21
CA PRO A 320 -11.24 -1.94 -0.53
C PRO A 320 -11.04 -0.54 -1.13
N VAL A 321 -11.37 -0.35 -2.42
CA VAL A 321 -11.34 0.95 -3.08
C VAL A 321 -12.60 1.73 -2.75
N ALA A 322 -13.76 1.10 -2.84
CA ALA A 322 -15.07 1.69 -2.52
C ALA A 322 -15.24 2.04 -1.03
N GLU A 323 -14.43 1.46 -0.14
CA GLU A 323 -14.35 1.86 1.27
C GLU A 323 -13.75 3.27 1.47
N VAL A 324 -12.99 3.75 0.49
CA VAL A 324 -12.22 4.99 0.56
C VAL A 324 -12.73 6.02 -0.45
N VAL A 325 -13.20 5.55 -1.59
CA VAL A 325 -13.66 6.38 -2.70
C VAL A 325 -15.19 6.31 -2.80
N SER A 326 -15.84 7.44 -2.59
CA SER A 326 -17.27 7.64 -2.88
C SER A 326 -17.42 8.14 -4.32
N ASP A 327 -18.15 7.39 -5.16
CA ASP A 327 -18.29 7.70 -6.59
C ASP A 327 -18.92 9.08 -6.82
N GLY A 328 -18.27 9.90 -7.64
CA GLY A 328 -18.66 11.28 -7.94
C GLY A 328 -18.44 12.29 -6.81
N GLU A 329 -18.01 11.86 -5.61
CA GLU A 329 -17.78 12.73 -4.44
C GLU A 329 -16.30 12.89 -4.14
N THR A 330 -15.57 11.78 -3.89
CA THR A 330 -14.14 11.80 -3.55
C THR A 330 -13.26 11.12 -4.61
N GLY A 331 -13.87 10.58 -5.65
CA GLY A 331 -13.25 9.96 -6.81
C GLY A 331 -14.32 9.44 -7.76
N TRP A 332 -13.94 8.62 -8.72
CA TRP A 332 -14.84 8.02 -9.68
C TRP A 332 -14.60 6.53 -9.78
N LEU A 333 -15.66 5.75 -9.61
CA LEU A 333 -15.58 4.31 -9.70
C LEU A 333 -16.02 3.82 -11.09
N PHE A 334 -15.35 2.82 -11.60
CA PHE A 334 -15.74 2.11 -12.80
C PHE A 334 -15.82 0.60 -12.54
N PRO A 335 -16.64 -0.15 -13.29
CA PRO A 335 -16.75 -1.59 -13.10
C PRO A 335 -15.41 -2.28 -13.27
N ARG A 336 -15.00 -3.04 -12.27
CA ARG A 336 -13.72 -3.78 -12.25
C ARG A 336 -13.57 -4.67 -13.49
N ARG A 337 -12.32 -4.85 -13.96
CA ARG A 337 -11.98 -5.66 -15.14
C ARG A 337 -12.61 -5.16 -16.45
N GLN A 338 -12.99 -3.88 -16.50
CA GLN A 338 -13.52 -3.24 -17.70
C GLN A 338 -12.65 -2.04 -18.11
N PRO A 339 -11.51 -2.26 -18.80
CA PRO A 339 -10.61 -1.17 -19.19
C PRO A 339 -11.27 -0.12 -20.07
N GLN A 340 -12.25 -0.50 -20.86
CA GLN A 340 -13.00 0.44 -21.72
C GLN A 340 -13.84 1.42 -20.88
N ALA A 341 -14.45 0.96 -19.79
CA ALA A 341 -15.18 1.84 -18.87
C ALA A 341 -14.23 2.82 -18.15
N CYS A 342 -13.05 2.36 -17.78
CA CYS A 342 -11.97 3.20 -17.25
C CYS A 342 -11.60 4.31 -18.24
N VAL A 343 -11.31 3.96 -19.49
CA VAL A 343 -10.93 4.91 -20.53
C VAL A 343 -12.06 5.90 -20.81
N GLN A 344 -13.31 5.42 -20.91
CA GLN A 344 -14.46 6.29 -21.12
C GLN A 344 -14.54 7.36 -20.02
N ARG A 345 -14.42 6.97 -18.75
CA ARG A 345 -14.44 7.91 -17.61
C ARG A 345 -13.26 8.89 -17.67
N VAL A 346 -12.08 8.43 -18.01
CA VAL A 346 -10.88 9.29 -18.16
C VAL A 346 -11.10 10.35 -19.23
N LEU A 347 -11.64 9.99 -20.41
CA LEU A 347 -11.89 10.91 -21.50
C LEU A 347 -13.02 11.92 -21.16
N GLU A 348 -14.10 11.48 -20.55
CA GLU A 348 -15.19 12.37 -20.09
C GLU A 348 -14.70 13.44 -19.11
N LEU A 349 -13.85 13.05 -18.17
CA LEU A 349 -13.31 13.97 -17.17
C LEU A 349 -12.33 14.99 -17.75
N ALA A 350 -11.69 14.70 -18.88
CA ALA A 350 -10.83 15.67 -19.56
C ALA A 350 -11.58 16.98 -19.88
N ALA A 351 -12.84 16.90 -20.27
CA ALA A 351 -13.69 18.05 -20.58
C ALA A 351 -14.41 18.68 -19.38
N ARG A 352 -14.21 18.18 -18.14
CA ARG A 352 -15.00 18.58 -16.95
C ARG A 352 -14.13 19.21 -15.84
N PRO A 353 -13.52 20.38 -16.06
CA PRO A 353 -12.57 20.97 -15.09
C PRO A 353 -13.24 21.32 -13.73
N GLY A 354 -14.49 21.73 -13.73
CA GLY A 354 -15.24 22.04 -12.50
C GLY A 354 -15.44 20.80 -11.63
N GLU A 355 -15.80 19.67 -12.26
CA GLU A 355 -16.00 18.40 -11.57
C GLU A 355 -14.68 17.89 -10.97
N ARG A 356 -13.58 17.90 -11.74
CA ARG A 356 -12.25 17.48 -11.24
C ARG A 356 -11.84 18.28 -10.00
N ARG A 357 -12.01 19.62 -10.02
CA ARG A 357 -11.67 20.47 -8.87
C ARG A 357 -12.53 20.19 -7.64
N ARG A 358 -13.85 20.07 -7.84
CA ARG A 358 -14.79 19.78 -6.74
C ARG A 358 -14.47 18.44 -6.07
N VAL A 359 -14.35 17.39 -6.87
CA VAL A 359 -14.10 16.03 -6.37
C VAL A 359 -12.70 15.92 -5.74
N GLY A 360 -11.69 16.57 -6.32
CA GLY A 360 -10.35 16.62 -5.77
C GLY A 360 -10.28 17.33 -4.40
N ALA A 361 -11.01 18.45 -4.25
CA ALA A 361 -11.09 19.17 -2.98
C ALA A 361 -11.76 18.30 -1.89
N ALA A 362 -12.88 17.65 -2.22
CA ALA A 362 -13.59 16.75 -1.30
C ALA A 362 -12.72 15.52 -0.93
N ALA A 363 -11.97 14.97 -1.89
CA ALA A 363 -11.01 13.89 -1.64
C ALA A 363 -9.96 14.30 -0.60
N ARG A 364 -9.37 15.50 -0.75
CA ARG A 364 -8.39 16.01 0.22
C ARG A 364 -9.02 16.23 1.59
N GLU A 365 -10.19 16.82 1.66
CA GLU A 365 -10.90 17.04 2.92
C GLU A 365 -11.14 15.73 3.67
N TYR A 366 -11.57 14.67 2.98
CA TYR A 366 -11.73 13.34 3.54
C TYR A 366 -10.41 12.80 4.12
N ILE A 367 -9.29 12.92 3.40
CA ILE A 367 -7.99 12.46 3.89
C ILE A 367 -7.54 13.25 5.12
N VAL A 368 -7.69 14.57 5.10
CA VAL A 368 -7.33 15.44 6.23
C VAL A 368 -8.15 15.10 7.48
N ARG A 369 -9.40 14.76 7.33
CA ARG A 369 -10.28 14.45 8.47
C ARG A 369 -10.11 13.02 8.97
N GLU A 370 -9.97 12.02 8.08
CA GLU A 370 -10.18 10.62 8.46
C GLU A 370 -9.02 9.67 8.15
N ARG A 371 -8.09 10.02 7.27
CA ARG A 371 -7.10 9.06 6.74
C ARG A 371 -5.66 9.56 6.84
N GLN A 372 -5.31 10.05 8.03
CA GLN A 372 -3.93 10.29 8.41
C GLN A 372 -3.38 9.08 9.19
N TRP A 373 -2.09 8.84 9.16
CA TRP A 373 -1.47 7.78 9.96
C TRP A 373 -1.76 7.89 11.46
N ARG A 374 -2.02 9.11 11.95
CA ARG A 374 -2.46 9.35 13.32
C ARG A 374 -3.79 8.65 13.62
N ASN A 375 -4.77 8.73 12.71
CA ASN A 375 -6.06 8.06 12.88
C ASN A 375 -5.89 6.54 12.98
N ASN A 376 -5.00 5.95 12.14
CA ASN A 376 -4.69 4.53 12.20
C ASN A 376 -4.04 4.14 13.54
N ALA A 377 -3.11 4.97 14.05
CA ALA A 377 -2.47 4.73 15.34
C ALA A 377 -3.49 4.82 16.51
N GLU A 378 -4.39 5.80 16.49
CA GLU A 378 -5.45 5.94 17.49
C GLU A 378 -6.44 4.76 17.44
N GLN A 379 -6.83 4.31 16.25
CA GLN A 379 -7.70 3.14 16.06
C GLN A 379 -7.08 1.85 16.62
N LEU A 380 -5.79 1.60 16.35
CA LEU A 380 -5.11 0.41 16.90
C LEU A 380 -4.98 0.47 18.42
N LEU A 381 -4.70 1.66 18.99
CA LEU A 381 -4.61 1.84 20.43
C LEU A 381 -5.99 1.66 21.11
N GLY A 382 -7.05 2.02 20.39
CA GLY A 382 -8.44 1.78 20.81
C GLY A 382 -8.79 0.31 21.04
N LEU A 383 -8.04 -0.64 20.46
CA LEU A 383 -8.21 -2.07 20.69
C LEU A 383 -7.64 -2.55 22.03
N LEU A 384 -6.87 -1.71 22.73
CA LEU A 384 -6.37 -2.07 24.06
C LEU A 384 -7.49 -1.97 25.09
N PRO A 385 -7.51 -2.86 26.11
CA PRO A 385 -8.39 -2.73 27.26
C PRO A 385 -8.19 -1.37 27.96
N GLU A 386 -9.26 -0.76 28.46
CA GLU A 386 -9.23 0.58 29.09
C GLU A 386 -8.16 0.73 30.17
N ALA A 387 -7.96 -0.31 30.98
CA ALA A 387 -6.92 -0.33 32.02
C ALA A 387 -5.47 -0.27 31.48
N ARG A 388 -5.29 -0.29 30.16
CA ARG A 388 -3.95 -0.32 29.49
C ARG A 388 -3.78 0.77 28.41
N ARG A 389 -4.80 1.61 28.19
CA ARG A 389 -4.74 2.81 27.37
C ARG A 389 -4.08 3.97 28.14
#